data_273f4cc37edd09b2a7e06eeee89d5cd4
#
_entry.id   273f4cc37edd09b2a7e06eeee89d5cd4
#
_cell.length_a   1.000
_cell.length_b   1.000
_cell.length_c   1.000
_cell.angle_alpha   90.00
_cell.angle_beta   90.00
_cell.angle_gamma   90.00
#
_symmetry.space_group_name_H-M   'P 1'
#
loop_
_entity.id
_entity.type
_entity.pdbx_description
1 polymer ?
#
loop_
_entity_poly.entity_id
_entity_poly.type
_entity_poly.pdbx_seq_one_letter_code
_entity_poly.pdbx_strand_id
1 'polypeptide(L)'
;MPHNDDQLKRRQDKREAQRKKREAEARRLKRTAFVAIVALIACGFGIYKLTQKAPVEEGSDPQTVQEQVTEATRPTRPIDKNPITKIHIKAAGDLNVTTKVVDSGLAVSGYDYSPVFKDVAAILADADLTVMNFEGNVCGEPYGTETTSAPIQLLSAIRGCGVDLLQMANSCAINNGLNGLTATLNAIRSAGMEPLGAYATQTELRTSKGYTMTEIQGIKVAFVAFTKGLGGRGLPAGNEGLVNILYKDYA
;
A
#
# COMPACT_ATOMS: atom_id res chain seq x y z
N MET A 1 -32.34 -45.89 30.20
CA MET A 1 -31.96 -44.89 29.15
C MET A 1 -30.44 -44.67 29.16
N PRO A 2 -29.60 -45.61 28.69
CA PRO A 2 -28.13 -45.39 28.69
C PRO A 2 -27.55 -45.04 27.30
N HIS A 3 -28.37 -44.81 26.25
CA HIS A 3 -27.86 -44.71 24.87
C HIS A 3 -27.41 -43.30 24.47
N ASN A 4 -27.73 -42.26 25.25
CA ASN A 4 -27.43 -40.85 24.90
C ASN A 4 -26.03 -40.42 25.40
N ASP A 5 -25.55 -40.96 26.49
CA ASP A 5 -24.26 -40.59 27.10
C ASP A 5 -23.08 -41.10 26.27
N ASP A 6 -23.22 -42.29 25.67
CA ASP A 6 -22.20 -42.91 24.83
C ASP A 6 -22.01 -42.11 23.50
N GLN A 7 -23.08 -41.56 22.94
CA GLN A 7 -23.01 -40.71 21.75
C GLN A 7 -22.39 -39.34 22.06
N LEU A 8 -22.67 -38.77 23.19
CA LEU A 8 -22.08 -37.52 23.65
C LEU A 8 -20.55 -37.66 23.86
N LYS A 9 -20.15 -38.77 24.52
CA LYS A 9 -18.74 -39.06 24.74
C LYS A 9 -17.97 -39.26 23.43
N ARG A 10 -18.50 -40.00 22.47
CA ARG A 10 -17.91 -40.18 21.14
C ARG A 10 -17.79 -38.86 20.35
N ARG A 11 -18.73 -37.93 20.52
CA ARG A 11 -18.64 -36.58 19.90
C ARG A 11 -17.59 -35.72 20.58
N GLN A 12 -17.41 -35.81 21.89
CA GLN A 12 -16.36 -35.11 22.60
C GLN A 12 -14.99 -35.62 22.23
N ASP A 13 -14.80 -36.94 22.21
CA ASP A 13 -13.53 -37.58 21.79
C ASP A 13 -13.13 -37.20 20.35
N LYS A 14 -14.10 -37.17 19.43
CA LYS A 14 -13.84 -36.72 18.03
C LYS A 14 -13.42 -35.24 17.97
N ARG A 15 -14.06 -34.37 18.74
CA ARG A 15 -13.70 -32.93 18.80
C ARG A 15 -12.30 -32.73 19.38
N GLU A 16 -11.99 -33.49 20.43
CA GLU A 16 -10.66 -33.41 21.05
C GLU A 16 -9.56 -33.94 20.14
N ALA A 17 -9.79 -35.01 19.42
CA ALA A 17 -8.89 -35.55 18.42
C ALA A 17 -8.66 -34.55 17.27
N GLN A 18 -9.73 -33.91 16.79
CA GLN A 18 -9.62 -32.86 15.76
C GLN A 18 -8.84 -31.63 16.25
N ARG A 19 -9.06 -31.22 17.51
CA ARG A 19 -8.32 -30.11 18.11
C ARG A 19 -6.84 -30.41 18.21
N LYS A 20 -6.46 -31.60 18.71
CA LYS A 20 -5.07 -32.06 18.80
C LYS A 20 -4.40 -32.11 17.42
N LYS A 21 -5.13 -32.55 16.40
CA LYS A 21 -4.62 -32.59 15.00
C LYS A 21 -4.34 -31.19 14.48
N ARG A 22 -5.26 -30.23 14.66
CA ARG A 22 -5.06 -28.82 14.26
C ARG A 22 -3.91 -28.15 15.01
N GLU A 23 -3.77 -28.42 16.30
CA GLU A 23 -2.64 -27.89 17.10
C GLU A 23 -1.29 -28.46 16.63
N ALA A 24 -1.25 -29.74 16.25
CA ALA A 24 -0.04 -30.37 15.70
C ALA A 24 0.33 -29.79 14.31
N GLU A 25 -0.66 -29.59 13.45
CA GLU A 25 -0.47 -28.96 12.13
C GLU A 25 0.01 -27.52 12.29
N ALA A 26 -0.58 -26.74 13.19
CA ALA A 26 -0.15 -25.36 13.47
C ALA A 26 1.28 -25.27 14.01
N ARG A 27 1.68 -26.22 14.89
CA ARG A 27 3.09 -26.31 15.39
C ARG A 27 4.05 -26.67 14.27
N ARG A 28 3.65 -27.56 13.36
CA ARG A 28 4.46 -27.93 12.19
C ARG A 28 4.65 -26.75 11.25
N LEU A 29 3.58 -26.01 10.97
CA LEU A 29 3.61 -24.81 10.12
C LEU A 29 4.52 -23.71 10.73
N LYS A 30 4.42 -23.47 12.04
CA LYS A 30 5.28 -22.51 12.74
C LYS A 30 6.77 -22.90 12.66
N ARG A 31 7.09 -24.19 12.77
CA ARG A 31 8.46 -24.69 12.65
C ARG A 31 9.02 -24.52 11.24
N THR A 32 8.23 -24.82 10.21
CA THR A 32 8.64 -24.63 8.80
C THR A 32 8.82 -23.16 8.47
N ALA A 33 7.94 -22.28 8.93
CA ALA A 33 8.08 -20.84 8.76
C ALA A 33 9.34 -20.29 9.46
N PHE A 34 9.63 -20.75 10.67
CA PHE A 34 10.85 -20.34 11.38
C PHE A 34 12.13 -20.76 10.65
N VAL A 35 12.19 -21.99 10.14
CA VAL A 35 13.35 -22.47 9.37
C VAL A 35 13.54 -21.66 8.08
N ALA A 36 12.44 -21.33 7.39
CA ALA A 36 12.49 -20.50 6.19
C ALA A 36 13.04 -19.09 6.48
N ILE A 37 12.61 -18.45 7.58
CA ILE A 37 13.10 -17.14 7.99
C ILE A 37 14.60 -17.17 8.31
N VAL A 38 15.05 -18.19 9.04
CA VAL A 38 16.51 -18.36 9.35
C VAL A 38 17.33 -18.55 8.07
N ALA A 39 16.82 -19.32 7.10
CA ALA A 39 17.48 -19.51 5.82
C ALA A 39 17.58 -18.20 5.02
N LEU A 40 16.55 -17.38 5.00
CA LEU A 40 16.55 -16.07 4.34
C LEU A 40 17.54 -15.09 4.98
N ILE A 41 17.66 -15.07 6.31
CA ILE A 41 18.64 -14.25 7.04
C ILE A 41 20.07 -14.70 6.71
N ALA A 42 20.33 -16.01 6.68
CA ALA A 42 21.62 -16.55 6.32
C ALA A 42 22.04 -16.21 4.87
N CYS A 43 21.10 -16.29 3.92
CA CYS A 43 21.33 -15.89 2.53
C CYS A 43 21.59 -14.38 2.42
N GLY A 44 20.84 -13.55 3.12
CA GLY A 44 21.06 -12.10 3.15
C GLY A 44 22.43 -11.71 3.70
N PHE A 45 22.90 -12.39 4.75
CA PHE A 45 24.22 -12.16 5.32
C PHE A 45 25.35 -12.64 4.40
N GLY A 46 25.15 -13.72 3.65
CA GLY A 46 26.07 -14.20 2.62
C GLY A 46 26.26 -13.21 1.48
N ILE A 47 25.15 -12.63 0.99
CA ILE A 47 25.17 -11.61 -0.07
C ILE A 47 25.85 -10.33 0.44
N TYR A 48 25.56 -9.90 1.67
CA TYR A 48 26.21 -8.72 2.28
C TYR A 48 27.73 -8.85 2.37
N LYS A 49 28.26 -10.02 2.71
CA LYS A 49 29.71 -10.27 2.73
C LYS A 49 30.35 -10.27 1.33
N LEU A 50 29.60 -10.69 0.29
CA LEU A 50 30.11 -10.71 -1.08
C LEU A 50 30.17 -9.31 -1.73
N THR A 51 29.43 -8.34 -1.18
CA THR A 51 29.40 -6.95 -1.69
C THR A 51 30.42 -6.03 -1.03
N GLN A 52 31.15 -6.47 -0.01
CA GLN A 52 32.24 -5.68 0.57
C GLN A 52 33.45 -5.77 -0.34
N LYS A 53 33.71 -4.73 -1.12
CA LYS A 53 34.93 -4.54 -1.90
C LYS A 53 36.14 -4.51 -1.00
N ALA A 54 37.21 -5.25 -1.42
CA ALA A 54 38.53 -5.18 -0.82
C ALA A 54 39.13 -3.76 -0.92
N PRO A 55 40.00 -3.37 0.02
CA PRO A 55 40.68 -2.08 0.00
C PRO A 55 41.55 -1.95 -1.25
N VAL A 56 41.49 -0.81 -1.91
CA VAL A 56 42.36 -0.44 -3.03
C VAL A 56 43.69 0.05 -2.42
N GLU A 57 44.79 -0.61 -2.71
CA GLU A 57 46.14 -0.12 -2.44
C GLU A 57 46.45 1.09 -3.32
N GLU A 58 46.88 2.18 -2.71
CA GLU A 58 47.52 3.31 -3.37
C GLU A 58 48.90 2.90 -3.88
N GLY A 59 49.10 2.96 -5.17
CA GLY A 59 50.37 2.69 -5.83
C GLY A 59 50.64 3.68 -6.94
N SER A 60 51.58 4.63 -6.64
CA SER A 60 52.58 5.29 -7.52
C SER A 60 52.14 5.86 -8.90
N ASP A 61 52.40 7.15 -8.98
CA ASP A 61 52.52 8.07 -10.11
C ASP A 61 53.36 7.52 -11.31
N PRO A 62 52.96 7.75 -12.55
CA PRO A 62 53.91 8.10 -13.59
C PRO A 62 53.46 9.28 -14.47
N GLN A 63 54.27 10.32 -14.37
CA GLN A 63 54.74 11.21 -15.45
C GLN A 63 53.87 11.46 -16.70
N THR A 64 53.41 12.71 -16.78
CA THR A 64 53.41 13.67 -17.90
C THR A 64 53.58 13.13 -19.31
N VAL A 65 52.54 13.17 -20.11
CA VAL A 65 52.59 13.41 -21.54
C VAL A 65 51.58 14.52 -21.86
N GLN A 66 52.08 15.69 -22.20
CA GLN A 66 51.31 16.81 -22.73
C GLN A 66 50.94 16.51 -24.17
N GLU A 67 49.66 16.25 -24.43
CA GLU A 67 49.09 16.30 -25.77
C GLU A 67 48.18 17.53 -25.84
N GLN A 68 48.65 18.52 -26.58
CA GLN A 68 47.89 19.74 -26.89
C GLN A 68 46.69 19.36 -27.77
N VAL A 69 45.52 19.22 -27.20
CA VAL A 69 44.24 19.21 -27.92
C VAL A 69 43.72 20.64 -27.92
N THR A 70 43.70 21.25 -29.09
CA THR A 70 43.08 22.54 -29.38
C THR A 70 41.59 22.44 -29.03
N GLU A 71 41.22 23.04 -27.92
CA GLU A 71 39.85 23.10 -27.41
C GLU A 71 39.02 24.06 -28.27
N ALA A 72 38.18 23.49 -29.13
CA ALA A 72 37.13 24.26 -29.80
C ALA A 72 36.19 24.81 -28.73
N THR A 73 36.24 26.11 -28.46
CA THR A 73 35.38 26.82 -27.52
C THR A 73 33.91 26.66 -27.94
N ARG A 74 33.24 25.66 -27.32
CA ARG A 74 31.80 25.56 -27.34
C ARG A 74 31.23 26.77 -26.60
N PRO A 75 30.28 27.53 -27.16
CA PRO A 75 29.70 28.67 -26.45
C PRO A 75 29.13 28.15 -25.13
N THR A 76 29.70 28.60 -24.03
CA THR A 76 29.21 28.30 -22.68
C THR A 76 27.84 28.94 -22.51
N ARG A 77 26.79 28.10 -22.57
CA ARG A 77 25.44 28.52 -22.14
C ARG A 77 25.56 29.06 -20.72
N PRO A 78 25.02 30.24 -20.41
CA PRO A 78 25.05 30.74 -19.05
C PRO A 78 24.52 29.64 -18.09
N ILE A 79 25.32 29.25 -17.11
CA ILE A 79 24.89 28.32 -16.09
C ILE A 79 23.80 29.05 -15.31
N ASP A 80 22.55 28.59 -15.44
CA ASP A 80 21.46 29.14 -14.66
C ASP A 80 21.77 28.85 -13.18
N LYS A 81 22.07 29.93 -12.46
CA LYS A 81 22.48 29.83 -11.05
C LYS A 81 21.37 29.33 -10.13
N ASN A 82 20.15 29.14 -10.67
CA ASN A 82 18.99 28.63 -9.96
C ASN A 82 18.18 27.68 -10.87
N PRO A 83 18.59 26.41 -11.02
CA PRO A 83 17.86 25.47 -11.85
C PRO A 83 16.43 25.32 -11.30
N ILE A 84 15.44 25.59 -12.16
CA ILE A 84 14.01 25.37 -11.82
C ILE A 84 13.76 23.87 -11.85
N THR A 85 13.45 23.29 -10.70
CA THR A 85 12.95 21.92 -10.60
C THR A 85 11.43 21.93 -10.84
N LYS A 86 10.96 21.08 -11.75
CA LYS A 86 9.53 20.90 -12.05
C LYS A 86 9.13 19.50 -11.66
N ILE A 87 8.00 19.39 -10.99
CA ILE A 87 7.36 18.10 -10.69
C ILE A 87 5.99 18.07 -11.36
N HIS A 88 5.60 16.90 -11.86
CA HIS A 88 4.29 16.68 -12.46
C HIS A 88 3.47 15.80 -11.52
N ILE A 89 2.34 16.32 -11.05
CA ILE A 89 1.38 15.59 -10.22
C ILE A 89 0.11 15.41 -11.04
N LYS A 90 -0.39 14.18 -11.11
CA LYS A 90 -1.69 13.85 -11.69
C LYS A 90 -2.71 13.55 -10.61
N ALA A 91 -3.93 13.99 -10.83
CA ALA A 91 -5.08 13.62 -10.01
C ALA A 91 -6.11 12.93 -10.90
N ALA A 92 -6.46 11.71 -10.54
CA ALA A 92 -7.57 10.97 -11.15
C ALA A 92 -8.84 11.17 -10.31
N GLY A 93 -9.99 10.87 -10.92
CA GLY A 93 -11.29 10.94 -10.25
C GLY A 93 -11.58 9.75 -9.36
N ASP A 94 -12.88 9.46 -9.19
CA ASP A 94 -13.37 8.44 -8.29
C ASP A 94 -13.28 7.05 -8.90
N LEU A 95 -12.69 6.12 -8.16
CA LEU A 95 -12.87 4.70 -8.37
C LEU A 95 -13.93 4.19 -7.39
N ASN A 96 -15.16 4.10 -7.84
CA ASN A 96 -16.27 3.59 -7.04
C ASN A 96 -16.31 2.07 -7.07
N VAL A 97 -16.21 1.42 -5.91
CA VAL A 97 -16.34 -0.02 -5.80
C VAL A 97 -17.80 -0.44 -5.89
N THR A 98 -18.19 -0.91 -7.07
CA THR A 98 -19.51 -1.47 -7.36
C THR A 98 -19.38 -2.94 -7.75
N THR A 99 -20.50 -3.68 -7.74
CA THR A 99 -20.54 -5.06 -8.22
C THR A 99 -20.00 -5.17 -9.65
N LYS A 100 -20.34 -4.22 -10.53
CA LYS A 100 -19.82 -4.19 -11.90
C LYS A 100 -18.31 -4.03 -11.97
N VAL A 101 -17.73 -3.21 -11.10
CA VAL A 101 -16.27 -3.04 -11.02
C VAL A 101 -15.62 -4.32 -10.49
N VAL A 102 -16.21 -4.94 -9.47
CA VAL A 102 -15.70 -6.24 -8.96
C VAL A 102 -15.75 -7.30 -10.06
N ASP A 103 -16.88 -7.44 -10.73
CA ASP A 103 -17.09 -8.45 -11.79
C ASP A 103 -16.18 -8.23 -13.01
N SER A 104 -15.80 -6.97 -13.30
CA SER A 104 -14.89 -6.66 -14.42
C SER A 104 -13.49 -7.25 -14.25
N GLY A 105 -13.11 -7.62 -13.04
CA GLY A 105 -11.85 -8.29 -12.74
C GLY A 105 -11.95 -9.80 -12.60
N LEU A 106 -13.14 -10.42 -12.83
CA LEU A 106 -13.28 -11.87 -12.73
C LEU A 106 -12.40 -12.57 -13.77
N ALA A 107 -11.58 -13.52 -13.32
CA ALA A 107 -10.69 -14.34 -14.13
C ALA A 107 -11.00 -15.83 -13.91
N VAL A 108 -10.39 -16.71 -14.68
CA VAL A 108 -10.55 -18.16 -14.52
C VAL A 108 -10.19 -18.64 -13.11
N SER A 109 -9.26 -17.95 -12.46
CA SER A 109 -8.89 -18.20 -11.07
C SER A 109 -8.74 -16.88 -10.33
N GLY A 110 -9.75 -16.52 -9.54
CA GLY A 110 -9.74 -15.29 -8.71
C GLY A 110 -10.02 -14.02 -9.51
N TYR A 111 -9.20 -12.99 -9.33
CA TYR A 111 -9.39 -11.66 -9.91
C TYR A 111 -8.13 -11.15 -10.59
N ASP A 112 -8.28 -10.52 -11.75
CA ASP A 112 -7.26 -9.76 -12.47
C ASP A 112 -7.87 -8.48 -13.05
N TYR A 113 -7.43 -7.34 -12.57
CA TYR A 113 -7.90 -6.02 -13.01
C TYR A 113 -6.96 -5.35 -14.02
N SER A 114 -5.84 -5.98 -14.39
CA SER A 114 -4.88 -5.40 -15.34
C SER A 114 -5.52 -5.02 -16.67
N PRO A 115 -6.45 -5.82 -17.26
CA PRO A 115 -7.11 -5.45 -18.50
C PRO A 115 -8.04 -4.23 -18.38
N VAL A 116 -8.60 -3.99 -17.18
CA VAL A 116 -9.53 -2.88 -16.91
C VAL A 116 -8.81 -1.53 -17.05
N PHE A 117 -7.56 -1.47 -16.61
CA PHE A 117 -6.79 -0.23 -16.59
C PHE A 117 -5.86 -0.03 -17.79
N LYS A 118 -5.77 -0.98 -18.73
CA LYS A 118 -4.77 -0.98 -19.82
C LYS A 118 -4.74 0.32 -20.63
N ASP A 119 -5.91 0.92 -20.89
CA ASP A 119 -6.04 2.08 -21.76
C ASP A 119 -5.70 3.40 -21.04
N VAL A 120 -5.69 3.40 -19.69
CA VAL A 120 -5.38 4.57 -18.85
C VAL A 120 -4.05 4.47 -18.13
N ALA A 121 -3.46 3.27 -18.06
CA ALA A 121 -2.24 3.02 -17.29
C ALA A 121 -1.08 3.93 -17.71
N ALA A 122 -0.83 4.08 -19.03
CA ALA A 122 0.22 4.95 -19.53
C ALA A 122 -0.03 6.43 -19.18
N ILE A 123 -1.30 6.85 -19.13
CA ILE A 123 -1.67 8.22 -18.78
C ILE A 123 -1.41 8.47 -17.29
N LEU A 124 -1.77 7.52 -16.44
CA LEU A 124 -1.60 7.64 -14.97
C LEU A 124 -0.13 7.55 -14.57
N ALA A 125 0.64 6.67 -15.21
CA ALA A 125 2.06 6.48 -14.94
C ALA A 125 2.97 7.62 -15.43
N ASP A 126 2.49 8.48 -16.34
CA ASP A 126 3.27 9.61 -16.87
C ASP A 126 3.19 10.82 -15.94
N ALA A 127 3.67 10.65 -14.70
CA ALA A 127 3.78 11.70 -13.68
C ALA A 127 4.86 11.31 -12.65
N ASP A 128 5.34 12.30 -11.90
CA ASP A 128 6.22 12.07 -10.75
C ASP A 128 5.44 11.54 -9.53
N LEU A 129 4.13 11.82 -9.49
CA LEU A 129 3.21 11.31 -8.48
C LEU A 129 1.77 11.34 -9.02
N THR A 130 1.03 10.26 -8.76
CA THR A 130 -0.39 10.18 -9.14
C THR A 130 -1.27 9.89 -7.92
N VAL A 131 -2.33 10.69 -7.74
CA VAL A 131 -3.34 10.52 -6.70
C VAL A 131 -4.69 10.13 -7.31
N MET A 132 -5.44 9.24 -6.64
CA MET A 132 -6.78 8.79 -7.04
C MET A 132 -7.72 8.74 -5.82
N ASN A 133 -9.00 9.05 -6.00
CA ASN A 133 -10.00 8.81 -4.95
C ASN A 133 -10.48 7.36 -5.00
N PHE A 134 -10.40 6.65 -3.88
CA PHE A 134 -10.84 5.25 -3.77
C PHE A 134 -12.10 5.18 -2.92
N GLU A 135 -13.27 5.15 -3.57
CA GLU A 135 -14.57 5.02 -2.91
C GLU A 135 -14.93 3.55 -2.69
N GLY A 136 -14.28 2.96 -1.69
CA GLY A 136 -14.48 1.56 -1.33
C GLY A 136 -13.60 1.13 -0.17
N ASN A 137 -13.68 -0.16 0.13
CA ASN A 137 -12.86 -0.83 1.12
C ASN A 137 -12.18 -2.07 0.52
N VAL A 138 -11.13 -2.56 1.16
CA VAL A 138 -10.50 -3.85 0.89
C VAL A 138 -10.39 -4.58 2.21
N CYS A 139 -11.44 -5.30 2.56
CA CYS A 139 -11.59 -5.92 3.89
C CYS A 139 -12.16 -7.34 3.84
N GLY A 140 -12.20 -7.96 2.66
CA GLY A 140 -12.72 -9.30 2.44
C GLY A 140 -14.15 -9.32 1.90
N GLU A 141 -14.67 -10.53 1.67
CA GLU A 141 -16.03 -10.76 1.19
C GLU A 141 -17.11 -10.41 2.24
N PRO A 142 -18.35 -10.12 1.79
CA PRO A 142 -18.80 -10.09 0.39
C PRO A 142 -18.35 -8.83 -0.35
N TYR A 143 -18.05 -8.97 -1.66
CA TYR A 143 -17.63 -7.87 -2.50
C TYR A 143 -18.80 -7.19 -3.23
N GLY A 144 -18.61 -5.94 -3.67
CA GLY A 144 -19.52 -5.22 -4.56
C GLY A 144 -20.28 -4.10 -3.89
N THR A 145 -21.38 -3.67 -4.53
CA THR A 145 -22.10 -2.43 -4.22
C THR A 145 -22.59 -2.32 -2.78
N GLU A 146 -23.11 -3.38 -2.19
CA GLU A 146 -23.71 -3.34 -0.84
C GLU A 146 -22.69 -3.07 0.26
N THR A 147 -21.51 -3.65 0.13
CA THR A 147 -20.42 -3.49 1.09
C THR A 147 -19.38 -2.47 0.65
N THR A 148 -19.36 -2.11 -0.63
CA THR A 148 -18.25 -1.38 -1.27
C THR A 148 -16.89 -2.01 -1.03
N SER A 149 -16.85 -3.33 -0.73
CA SER A 149 -15.60 -4.08 -0.58
C SER A 149 -15.13 -4.64 -1.91
N ALA A 150 -13.82 -4.62 -2.13
CA ALA A 150 -13.17 -5.13 -3.33
C ALA A 150 -12.11 -6.19 -3.01
N PRO A 151 -11.81 -7.09 -3.95
CA PRO A 151 -10.64 -7.96 -3.88
C PRO A 151 -9.34 -7.16 -3.84
N ILE A 152 -8.35 -7.66 -3.10
CA ILE A 152 -7.03 -7.00 -2.95
C ILE A 152 -6.29 -6.82 -4.29
N GLN A 153 -6.58 -7.65 -5.28
CA GLN A 153 -6.01 -7.57 -6.63
C GLN A 153 -6.34 -6.24 -7.33
N LEU A 154 -7.43 -5.57 -6.94
CA LEU A 154 -7.77 -4.24 -7.44
C LEU A 154 -6.69 -3.22 -7.05
N LEU A 155 -6.20 -3.25 -5.80
CA LEU A 155 -5.11 -2.37 -5.37
C LEU A 155 -3.81 -2.63 -6.12
N SER A 156 -3.51 -3.90 -6.42
CA SER A 156 -2.32 -4.26 -7.19
C SER A 156 -2.38 -3.69 -8.62
N ALA A 157 -3.55 -3.75 -9.26
CA ALA A 157 -3.76 -3.17 -10.59
C ALA A 157 -3.68 -1.63 -10.57
N ILE A 158 -4.27 -0.97 -9.57
CA ILE A 158 -4.18 0.48 -9.37
C ILE A 158 -2.71 0.90 -9.21
N ARG A 159 -1.95 0.21 -8.36
CA ARG A 159 -0.51 0.49 -8.19
C ARG A 159 0.27 0.25 -9.49
N GLY A 160 -0.05 -0.82 -10.21
CA GLY A 160 0.54 -1.14 -11.51
C GLY A 160 0.32 -0.07 -12.58
N CYS A 161 -0.71 0.76 -12.43
CA CYS A 161 -0.97 1.92 -13.29
C CYS A 161 -0.19 3.18 -12.88
N GLY A 162 0.66 3.12 -11.86
CA GLY A 162 1.46 4.26 -11.39
C GLY A 162 0.76 5.16 -10.38
N VAL A 163 -0.35 4.73 -9.77
CA VAL A 163 -0.97 5.47 -8.67
C VAL A 163 -0.13 5.29 -7.40
N ASP A 164 0.16 6.39 -6.71
CA ASP A 164 0.98 6.43 -5.51
C ASP A 164 0.17 6.72 -4.25
N LEU A 165 -0.85 7.55 -4.37
CA LEU A 165 -1.68 7.98 -3.24
C LEU A 165 -3.15 7.67 -3.49
N LEU A 166 -3.83 7.11 -2.47
CA LEU A 166 -5.27 6.87 -2.50
C LEU A 166 -5.99 7.74 -1.46
N GLN A 167 -6.83 8.62 -1.94
CA GLN A 167 -7.68 9.44 -1.10
C GLN A 167 -8.77 8.57 -0.49
N MET A 168 -8.81 8.53 0.85
CA MET A 168 -9.69 7.71 1.67
C MET A 168 -10.68 8.53 2.51
N ALA A 169 -10.56 9.86 2.52
CA ALA A 169 -11.52 10.75 3.16
C ALA A 169 -12.74 10.95 2.26
N ASN A 170 -13.61 9.93 2.14
CA ASN A 170 -14.80 9.94 1.31
C ASN A 170 -15.99 9.28 2.02
N SER A 171 -17.14 9.29 1.37
CA SER A 171 -18.39 8.79 1.93
C SER A 171 -18.38 7.28 2.25
N CYS A 172 -17.52 6.52 1.59
CA CYS A 172 -17.42 5.07 1.71
C CYS A 172 -16.37 4.62 2.73
N ALA A 173 -15.57 5.55 3.30
CA ALA A 173 -14.42 5.25 4.14
C ALA A 173 -14.69 4.22 5.27
N ILE A 174 -15.87 4.30 5.90
CA ILE A 174 -16.28 3.40 6.99
C ILE A 174 -17.52 2.55 6.66
N ASN A 175 -17.77 2.24 5.41
CA ASN A 175 -18.89 1.39 5.03
C ASN A 175 -18.86 0.02 5.71
N ASN A 176 -17.66 -0.50 5.97
CA ASN A 176 -17.41 -1.74 6.70
C ASN A 176 -16.89 -1.48 8.13
N GLY A 177 -17.24 -0.34 8.72
CA GLY A 177 -16.83 0.07 10.06
C GLY A 177 -15.32 0.36 10.16
N LEU A 178 -14.83 0.53 11.41
CA LEU A 178 -13.42 0.82 11.66
C LEU A 178 -12.50 -0.33 11.28
N ASN A 179 -12.94 -1.57 11.46
CA ASN A 179 -12.15 -2.74 11.06
C ASN A 179 -11.94 -2.77 9.54
N GLY A 180 -12.99 -2.45 8.77
CA GLY A 180 -12.91 -2.32 7.32
C GLY A 180 -11.99 -1.20 6.89
N LEU A 181 -12.08 -0.02 7.52
CA LEU A 181 -11.16 1.10 7.30
C LEU A 181 -9.71 0.68 7.57
N THR A 182 -9.42 0.16 8.75
CA THR A 182 -8.06 -0.26 9.13
C THR A 182 -7.49 -1.33 8.20
N ALA A 183 -8.29 -2.34 7.83
CA ALA A 183 -7.90 -3.37 6.87
C ALA A 183 -7.55 -2.75 5.50
N THR A 184 -8.38 -1.82 5.03
CA THR A 184 -8.18 -1.12 3.75
C THR A 184 -6.90 -0.28 3.76
N LEU A 185 -6.66 0.52 4.80
CA LEU A 185 -5.45 1.34 4.91
C LEU A 185 -4.18 0.48 4.93
N ASN A 186 -4.22 -0.66 5.64
CA ASN A 186 -3.11 -1.60 5.66
C ASN A 186 -2.90 -2.28 4.29
N ALA A 187 -3.98 -2.63 3.59
CA ALA A 187 -3.92 -3.22 2.25
C ALA A 187 -3.32 -2.23 1.23
N ILE A 188 -3.71 -0.94 1.29
CA ILE A 188 -3.15 0.13 0.46
C ILE A 188 -1.64 0.24 0.66
N ARG A 189 -1.17 0.30 1.90
CA ARG A 189 0.27 0.35 2.23
C ARG A 189 1.00 -0.91 1.77
N SER A 190 0.40 -2.07 1.97
CA SER A 190 0.98 -3.34 1.51
C SER A 190 1.10 -3.43 -0.01
N ALA A 191 0.24 -2.72 -0.75
CA ALA A 191 0.33 -2.59 -2.20
C ALA A 191 1.37 -1.54 -2.65
N GLY A 192 2.06 -0.85 -1.72
CA GLY A 192 3.07 0.17 -2.03
C GLY A 192 2.50 1.55 -2.36
N MET A 193 1.31 1.87 -1.84
CA MET A 193 0.66 3.17 -1.95
C MET A 193 0.44 3.77 -0.56
N GLU A 194 0.21 5.09 -0.49
CA GLU A 194 -0.12 5.76 0.78
C GLU A 194 -1.57 6.26 0.78
N PRO A 195 -2.32 6.04 1.88
CA PRO A 195 -3.65 6.59 2.04
C PRO A 195 -3.63 8.07 2.44
N LEU A 196 -4.60 8.83 1.95
CA LEU A 196 -4.79 10.24 2.27
C LEU A 196 -6.08 10.47 3.07
N GLY A 197 -5.99 11.26 4.13
CA GLY A 197 -7.16 11.76 4.85
C GLY A 197 -7.87 10.76 5.74
N ALA A 198 -7.27 9.57 5.96
CA ALA A 198 -7.77 8.59 6.90
C ALA A 198 -6.60 7.88 7.61
N TYR A 199 -6.82 7.44 8.83
CA TYR A 199 -5.80 6.93 9.75
C TYR A 199 -6.28 5.64 10.42
N ALA A 200 -5.37 4.67 10.56
CA ALA A 200 -5.69 3.40 11.19
C ALA A 200 -5.78 3.51 12.72
N THR A 201 -5.10 4.48 13.32
CA THR A 201 -5.06 4.68 14.77
C THR A 201 -5.00 6.16 15.15
N GLN A 202 -5.42 6.47 16.37
CA GLN A 202 -5.28 7.81 16.96
C GLN A 202 -3.81 8.25 17.07
N THR A 203 -2.89 7.31 17.21
CA THR A 203 -1.44 7.63 17.23
C THR A 203 -0.97 8.07 15.86
N GLU A 204 -1.39 7.39 14.81
CA GLU A 204 -1.09 7.76 13.42
C GLU A 204 -1.65 9.17 13.10
N LEU A 205 -2.92 9.43 13.42
CA LEU A 205 -3.52 10.75 13.25
C LEU A 205 -2.70 11.86 13.93
N ARG A 206 -2.33 11.65 15.20
CA ARG A 206 -1.52 12.63 15.94
C ARG A 206 -0.14 12.86 15.32
N THR A 207 0.48 11.81 14.83
CA THR A 207 1.81 11.88 14.21
C THR A 207 1.75 12.57 12.85
N SER A 208 0.74 12.28 12.04
CA SER A 208 0.56 12.85 10.70
C SER A 208 0.07 14.31 10.73
N LYS A 209 -0.52 14.76 11.86
CA LYS A 209 -1.13 16.09 12.00
C LYS A 209 -2.21 16.39 10.96
N GLY A 210 -2.87 15.36 10.43
CA GLY A 210 -3.98 15.48 9.48
C GLY A 210 -3.60 15.63 8.01
N TYR A 211 -2.31 15.49 7.65
CA TYR A 211 -1.84 15.53 6.26
C TYR A 211 -0.86 14.39 5.97
N THR A 212 -0.67 14.12 4.69
CA THR A 212 0.37 13.18 4.21
C THR A 212 1.42 13.99 3.47
N MET A 213 2.69 13.82 3.84
CA MET A 213 3.81 14.51 3.21
C MET A 213 4.64 13.52 2.39
N THR A 214 5.00 13.92 1.18
CA THR A 214 5.95 13.18 0.33
C THR A 214 7.02 14.14 -0.19
N GLU A 215 8.16 13.60 -0.60
CA GLU A 215 9.23 14.36 -1.23
C GLU A 215 9.43 13.86 -2.67
N ILE A 216 9.37 14.77 -3.63
CA ILE A 216 9.49 14.49 -5.04
C ILE A 216 10.60 15.37 -5.60
N GLN A 217 11.69 14.78 -6.06
CA GLN A 217 12.86 15.51 -6.62
C GLN A 217 13.36 16.64 -5.69
N GLY A 218 13.36 16.41 -4.36
CA GLY A 218 13.76 17.39 -3.35
C GLY A 218 12.68 18.42 -2.98
N ILE A 219 11.51 18.39 -3.61
CA ILE A 219 10.36 19.25 -3.28
C ILE A 219 9.45 18.52 -2.31
N LYS A 220 9.21 19.10 -1.14
CA LYS A 220 8.25 18.58 -0.15
C LYS A 220 6.83 19.02 -0.52
N VAL A 221 5.95 18.05 -0.71
CA VAL A 221 4.54 18.26 -1.04
C VAL A 221 3.67 17.68 0.08
N ALA A 222 2.81 18.50 0.65
CA ALA A 222 1.82 18.07 1.63
C ALA A 222 0.45 17.91 0.98
N PHE A 223 -0.16 16.73 1.15
CA PHE A 223 -1.51 16.44 0.68
C PHE A 223 -2.47 16.48 1.85
N VAL A 224 -3.59 17.18 1.65
CA VAL A 224 -4.68 17.31 2.60
C VAL A 224 -5.96 16.85 1.92
N ALA A 225 -6.69 15.92 2.53
CA ALA A 225 -7.93 15.39 1.98
C ALA A 225 -9.01 15.43 3.06
N PHE A 226 -10.23 15.84 2.67
CA PHE A 226 -11.39 15.91 3.53
C PHE A 226 -12.64 15.41 2.83
N THR A 227 -13.60 14.90 3.61
CA THR A 227 -14.95 14.60 3.15
C THR A 227 -15.97 15.45 3.90
N LYS A 228 -17.13 15.70 3.28
CA LYS A 228 -18.28 16.32 3.97
C LYS A 228 -19.00 15.39 4.93
N GLY A 229 -18.81 14.08 4.80
CA GLY A 229 -19.49 13.11 5.63
C GLY A 229 -19.17 11.66 5.21
N LEU A 230 -19.70 10.73 5.98
CA LEU A 230 -19.41 9.31 5.91
C LEU A 230 -20.65 8.49 5.49
N GLY A 231 -21.40 8.96 4.49
CA GLY A 231 -22.57 8.25 3.99
C GLY A 231 -23.69 8.05 5.03
N GLY A 232 -23.88 9.01 5.93
CA GLY A 232 -24.84 8.92 7.02
C GLY A 232 -24.34 8.12 8.24
N ARG A 233 -23.11 7.62 8.22
CA ARG A 233 -22.46 6.93 9.35
C ARG A 233 -21.67 7.91 10.19
N GLY A 234 -21.44 7.56 11.46
CA GLY A 234 -20.55 8.29 12.37
C GLY A 234 -19.34 7.43 12.78
N LEU A 235 -18.23 8.09 13.08
CA LEU A 235 -17.13 7.42 13.74
C LEU A 235 -17.52 7.09 15.18
N PRO A 236 -17.20 5.88 15.69
CA PRO A 236 -17.47 5.54 17.09
C PRO A 236 -16.69 6.46 18.05
N ALA A 237 -17.25 6.66 19.25
CA ALA A 237 -16.61 7.47 20.29
C ALA A 237 -15.17 7.03 20.56
N GLY A 238 -14.27 8.00 20.74
CA GLY A 238 -12.82 7.78 20.91
C GLY A 238 -12.05 7.53 19.60
N ASN A 239 -12.77 7.54 18.45
CA ASN A 239 -12.18 7.37 17.12
C ASN A 239 -12.43 8.59 16.22
N GLU A 240 -12.79 9.69 16.82
CA GLU A 240 -12.99 10.96 16.13
C GLU A 240 -11.69 11.37 15.41
N GLY A 241 -11.84 11.86 14.21
CA GLY A 241 -10.71 12.29 13.40
C GLY A 241 -9.96 11.19 12.65
N LEU A 242 -10.29 9.88 12.83
CA LEU A 242 -9.67 8.82 12.02
C LEU A 242 -10.01 8.95 10.52
N VAL A 243 -10.98 9.74 10.16
CA VAL A 243 -11.20 10.24 8.80
C VAL A 243 -11.33 11.76 8.89
N ASN A 244 -10.65 12.48 8.03
CA ASN A 244 -10.75 13.94 7.96
C ASN A 244 -12.13 14.35 7.45
N ILE A 245 -12.96 14.96 8.30
CA ILE A 245 -14.31 15.41 7.99
C ILE A 245 -14.35 16.94 8.11
N LEU A 246 -14.94 17.59 7.12
CA LEU A 246 -15.26 19.02 7.18
C LEU A 246 -16.52 19.19 8.04
N TYR A 247 -16.36 19.71 9.24
CA TYR A 247 -17.47 20.10 10.09
C TYR A 247 -18.02 21.47 9.64
N LYS A 248 -19.33 21.67 9.80
CA LYS A 248 -19.99 22.92 9.43
C LYS A 248 -19.44 24.16 10.15
N ASP A 249 -18.76 23.96 11.26
CA ASP A 249 -18.24 25.02 12.13
C ASP A 249 -16.88 25.58 11.68
N TYR A 250 -16.33 25.11 10.56
CA TYR A 250 -15.13 25.67 9.92
C TYR A 250 -15.42 26.53 8.68
N ALA A 251 -16.68 26.90 8.48
CA ALA A 251 -17.10 27.77 7.37
C ALA A 251 -17.23 29.22 7.84
#